data_f4c6420f00e5a919bb8ffdc0602ad064
#
_entry.id   f4c6420f00e5a919bb8ffdc0602ad064
#
_cell.length_a   1.000
_cell.length_b   1.000
_cell.length_c   1.000
_cell.angle_alpha   90.00
_cell.angle_beta   90.00
_cell.angle_gamma   90.00
#
_symmetry.space_group_name_H-M   'P 1'
#
loop_
_entity.id
_entity.type
_entity.pdbx_description
1 polymer ?
#
loop_
_entity_poly.entity_id
_entity_poly.type
_entity_poly.pdbx_seq_one_letter_code
_entity_poly.pdbx_strand_id
1 'polypeptide(L)'
;MTHRISMMKSIHVLVLMALVIVMPIIAQDEDTVAVQDEVKPVVQEEKAAVEDESEVAVVPDTDSMPDLILKPGDIAPSWALMYAPAKFEFLKNWTVERSARLRKFKSQPNRHVVVVSFFATWCKPCMKELPLLQNLYQKYDGQRVKWFLVDITEATRTSPGFEDSPVAAPFLAKKGITMPILNDNRGVAKERYGAKTLPRLFVIDKFQTIRLTKKGFHEGEDFEGEISTVVEELLAEAEE
;
A
#
# COMPACT_ATOMS: atom_id res chain seq x y z
N MET A 1 -17.21 61.71 21.89
CA MET A 1 -17.47 61.17 23.23
C MET A 1 -16.90 59.76 23.19
N THR A 2 -15.68 59.60 23.53
CA THR A 2 -15.07 59.27 24.83
C THR A 2 -15.23 57.80 25.19
N HIS A 3 -14.08 57.15 25.11
CA HIS A 3 -13.39 56.39 26.17
C HIS A 3 -13.80 54.92 26.31
N ARG A 4 -12.94 53.92 26.58
CA ARG A 4 -11.57 53.73 27.12
C ARG A 4 -11.18 52.30 26.83
N ILE A 5 -10.06 51.93 26.28
CA ILE A 5 -8.75 51.57 26.87
C ILE A 5 -8.80 50.83 28.22
N SER A 6 -8.38 49.58 28.22
CA SER A 6 -7.67 48.92 29.30
C SER A 6 -7.16 47.55 28.75
N MET A 7 -6.01 47.27 28.44
CA MET A 7 -4.64 47.30 28.98
C MET A 7 -4.49 46.71 30.38
N MET A 8 -3.60 45.79 30.44
CA MET A 8 -2.77 45.31 31.59
C MET A 8 -3.12 43.90 32.03
N LYS A 9 -2.24 42.99 32.28
CA LYS A 9 -0.78 42.87 32.55
C LYS A 9 -0.61 41.38 32.76
N SER A 10 0.34 40.78 32.30
CA SER A 10 1.78 40.78 32.68
C SER A 10 2.16 39.67 33.64
N ILE A 11 3.13 38.84 33.21
CA ILE A 11 4.31 38.41 33.96
C ILE A 11 4.10 37.41 35.10
N HIS A 12 4.80 36.29 35.06
CA HIS A 12 5.86 35.83 35.96
C HIS A 12 6.24 34.41 35.56
N VAL A 13 7.39 34.18 35.08
CA VAL A 13 8.69 33.99 35.71
C VAL A 13 9.02 32.54 36.07
N LEU A 14 10.00 32.05 35.35
CA LEU A 14 11.13 31.22 35.74
C LEU A 14 10.97 30.38 37.02
N VAL A 15 11.18 29.08 36.92
CA VAL A 15 12.13 28.37 37.83
C VAL A 15 12.84 27.25 37.05
N LEU A 16 14.12 27.42 36.92
CA LEU A 16 15.12 26.40 36.68
C LEU A 16 15.11 25.40 37.84
N MET A 17 15.19 24.12 37.55
CA MET A 17 15.98 23.21 38.37
C MET A 17 16.51 22.05 37.53
N ALA A 18 17.80 22.14 37.29
CA ALA A 18 18.61 21.03 36.85
C ALA A 18 18.76 20.02 37.99
N LEU A 19 18.47 18.76 37.70
CA LEU A 19 18.88 17.66 38.56
C LEU A 19 19.74 16.71 37.74
N VAL A 20 21.03 16.88 37.86
CA VAL A 20 22.05 15.92 37.42
C VAL A 20 22.06 14.79 38.43
N ILE A 21 21.69 13.60 38.02
CA ILE A 21 21.95 12.38 38.78
C ILE A 21 23.03 11.60 38.04
N VAL A 22 24.21 11.67 38.66
CA VAL A 22 25.39 10.85 38.35
C VAL A 22 25.10 9.44 38.92
N MET A 23 25.16 8.42 38.09
CA MET A 23 25.22 7.04 38.56
C MET A 23 26.63 6.49 38.42
N PRO A 24 27.11 5.76 39.41
CA PRO A 24 28.43 5.16 39.35
C PRO A 24 28.44 3.85 38.56
N ILE A 25 29.54 3.69 37.88
CA ILE A 25 30.05 2.47 37.27
C ILE A 25 30.37 1.46 38.38
N ILE A 26 29.86 0.27 38.29
CA ILE A 26 30.39 -0.90 39.01
C ILE A 26 30.86 -1.89 37.96
N ALA A 27 32.18 -2.08 37.93
CA ALA A 27 32.85 -3.18 37.20
C ALA A 27 33.08 -4.33 38.19
N GLN A 28 33.47 -5.46 37.62
CA GLN A 28 33.94 -6.72 38.20
C GLN A 28 32.84 -7.79 38.30
N ASP A 29 33.06 -9.07 37.92
CA ASP A 29 34.29 -9.85 37.81
C ASP A 29 34.13 -10.99 36.74
N GLU A 30 35.29 -11.35 36.24
CA GLU A 30 35.55 -12.57 35.46
C GLU A 30 35.29 -13.84 36.30
N ASP A 31 34.73 -14.88 35.68
CA ASP A 31 35.08 -16.22 36.03
C ASP A 31 35.03 -17.15 34.82
N THR A 32 36.20 -17.55 34.46
CA THR A 32 36.63 -18.56 33.50
C THR A 32 36.34 -19.95 34.05
N VAL A 33 35.55 -20.77 33.34
CA VAL A 33 35.67 -22.22 33.48
C VAL A 33 35.67 -22.86 32.07
N ALA A 34 36.85 -23.29 31.68
CA ALA A 34 37.06 -24.19 30.56
C ALA A 34 36.73 -25.62 31.01
N VAL A 35 35.89 -26.32 30.27
CA VAL A 35 35.86 -27.77 30.28
C VAL A 35 35.94 -28.25 28.83
N GLN A 36 37.10 -28.74 28.50
CA GLN A 36 37.33 -29.58 27.34
C GLN A 36 36.83 -31.00 27.67
N ASP A 37 36.02 -31.56 26.82
CA ASP A 37 35.92 -33.01 26.72
C ASP A 37 35.82 -33.41 25.23
N GLU A 38 36.86 -34.12 24.87
CA GLU A 38 37.20 -34.74 23.62
C GLU A 38 36.42 -36.07 23.51
N VAL A 39 35.58 -36.24 22.48
CA VAL A 39 35.11 -37.58 22.12
C VAL A 39 35.28 -37.77 20.61
N LYS A 40 36.11 -38.75 20.30
CA LYS A 40 36.47 -39.23 18.97
C LYS A 40 35.32 -39.93 18.24
N PRO A 41 35.39 -40.04 16.90
CA PRO A 41 34.36 -40.58 16.05
C PRO A 41 34.31 -42.13 16.05
N VAL A 42 33.10 -42.65 16.08
CA VAL A 42 32.84 -44.03 15.73
C VAL A 42 32.24 -44.10 14.34
N VAL A 43 33.01 -44.60 13.42
CA VAL A 43 32.56 -45.04 12.10
C VAL A 43 31.90 -46.39 12.25
N GLN A 44 30.66 -46.51 11.86
CA GLN A 44 30.10 -47.78 11.39
C GLN A 44 29.27 -47.58 10.14
N GLU A 45 29.78 -48.17 9.10
CA GLU A 45 29.21 -48.40 7.80
C GLU A 45 28.07 -49.43 7.95
N GLU A 46 26.84 -49.05 7.57
CA GLU A 46 25.86 -50.08 7.21
C GLU A 46 25.09 -49.63 5.98
N LYS A 47 25.30 -50.38 4.93
CA LYS A 47 24.81 -50.24 3.58
C LYS A 47 23.42 -50.88 3.51
N ALA A 48 22.37 -50.10 3.39
CA ALA A 48 21.09 -50.61 2.93
C ALA A 48 20.52 -49.68 1.88
N ALA A 49 20.43 -50.19 0.68
CA ALA A 49 19.78 -49.57 -0.45
C ALA A 49 18.27 -49.50 -0.20
N VAL A 50 17.71 -48.31 -0.24
CA VAL A 50 16.29 -48.12 -0.50
C VAL A 50 16.23 -47.09 -1.61
N GLU A 51 15.86 -47.54 -2.78
CA GLU A 51 15.43 -46.71 -3.90
C GLU A 51 14.10 -46.09 -3.49
N ASP A 52 14.07 -44.82 -3.12
CA ASP A 52 12.86 -44.01 -3.01
C ASP A 52 12.95 -42.95 -4.10
N GLU A 53 12.19 -43.18 -5.16
CA GLU A 53 11.90 -42.17 -6.18
C GLU A 53 11.09 -41.03 -5.52
N SER A 54 11.79 -40.11 -4.85
CA SER A 54 11.19 -38.83 -4.54
C SER A 54 11.07 -38.04 -5.85
N GLU A 55 9.89 -38.07 -6.40
CA GLU A 55 9.39 -37.16 -7.42
C GLU A 55 9.66 -35.72 -6.94
N VAL A 56 10.78 -35.15 -7.41
CA VAL A 56 11.12 -33.75 -7.21
C VAL A 56 10.01 -32.96 -7.90
N ALA A 57 9.08 -32.43 -7.10
CA ALA A 57 8.11 -31.50 -7.61
C ALA A 57 8.88 -30.35 -8.27
N VAL A 58 8.87 -30.36 -9.60
CA VAL A 58 9.39 -29.27 -10.43
C VAL A 58 8.60 -28.04 -10.05
N VAL A 59 9.22 -27.16 -9.28
CA VAL A 59 8.68 -25.83 -9.03
C VAL A 59 8.61 -25.16 -10.40
N PRO A 60 7.42 -24.81 -10.91
CA PRO A 60 7.35 -24.21 -12.24
C PRO A 60 8.12 -22.90 -12.23
N ASP A 61 8.96 -22.72 -13.25
CA ASP A 61 9.70 -21.49 -13.50
C ASP A 61 8.75 -20.29 -13.36
N THR A 62 9.09 -19.37 -12.47
CA THR A 62 8.31 -18.18 -12.17
C THR A 62 8.14 -17.25 -13.38
N ASP A 63 8.83 -17.51 -14.48
CA ASP A 63 8.75 -16.71 -15.71
C ASP A 63 7.64 -17.18 -16.68
N SER A 64 6.94 -18.28 -16.37
CA SER A 64 5.88 -18.85 -17.23
C SER A 64 4.45 -18.76 -16.64
N MET A 65 4.24 -18.01 -15.55
CA MET A 65 2.87 -17.77 -15.10
C MET A 65 2.12 -16.89 -16.12
N PRO A 66 0.97 -17.38 -16.64
CA PRO A 66 0.18 -16.57 -17.56
C PRO A 66 -0.15 -15.22 -16.89
N ASP A 67 -0.09 -14.14 -17.67
CA ASP A 67 -0.43 -12.81 -17.16
C ASP A 67 -1.78 -12.86 -16.44
N LEU A 68 -1.75 -12.63 -15.14
CA LEU A 68 -2.98 -12.53 -14.35
C LEU A 68 -3.74 -11.28 -14.85
N ILE A 69 -4.70 -11.49 -15.73
CA ILE A 69 -5.54 -10.42 -16.27
C ILE A 69 -6.83 -10.38 -15.45
N LEU A 70 -6.84 -9.54 -14.43
CA LEU A 70 -8.06 -9.27 -13.67
C LEU A 70 -9.08 -8.56 -14.58
N LYS A 71 -10.33 -9.03 -14.54
CA LYS A 71 -11.45 -8.54 -15.34
C LYS A 71 -12.66 -8.20 -14.46
N PRO A 72 -13.65 -7.47 -14.98
CA PRO A 72 -14.91 -7.28 -14.29
C PRO A 72 -15.55 -8.62 -13.88
N GLY A 73 -15.99 -8.69 -12.63
CA GLY A 73 -16.52 -9.90 -11.98
C GLY A 73 -15.51 -10.64 -11.09
N ASP A 74 -14.22 -10.45 -11.27
CA ASP A 74 -13.20 -11.06 -10.41
C ASP A 74 -13.17 -10.39 -9.03
N ILE A 75 -12.77 -11.16 -8.01
CA ILE A 75 -12.51 -10.60 -6.68
C ILE A 75 -11.19 -9.84 -6.69
N ALA A 76 -11.22 -8.59 -6.29
CA ALA A 76 -10.03 -7.76 -6.20
C ALA A 76 -9.06 -8.31 -5.14
N PRO A 77 -7.78 -8.53 -5.47
CA PRO A 77 -6.80 -8.97 -4.49
C PRO A 77 -6.68 -7.98 -3.33
N SER A 78 -6.76 -8.49 -2.10
CA SER A 78 -6.55 -7.65 -0.91
C SER A 78 -5.12 -7.11 -0.86
N TRP A 79 -4.99 -5.87 -0.40
CA TRP A 79 -3.70 -5.22 -0.21
C TRP A 79 -3.63 -4.50 1.14
N ALA A 80 -2.39 -4.33 1.59
CA ALA A 80 -1.98 -3.45 2.68
C ALA A 80 -0.83 -2.60 2.15
N LEU A 81 -1.07 -1.32 1.92
CA LEU A 81 -0.11 -0.40 1.29
C LEU A 81 0.21 0.76 2.22
N MET A 82 1.44 1.19 2.22
CA MET A 82 1.92 2.24 3.10
C MET A 82 1.56 3.63 2.55
N TYR A 83 0.98 4.49 3.39
CA TYR A 83 0.72 5.90 3.04
C TYR A 83 1.59 6.89 3.81
N ALA A 84 2.20 6.45 4.92
CA ALA A 84 3.21 7.18 5.69
C ALA A 84 4.10 6.19 6.44
N PRO A 85 5.25 6.59 6.99
CA PRO A 85 6.15 5.70 7.74
C PRO A 85 5.38 4.88 8.79
N ALA A 86 5.44 3.56 8.68
CA ALA A 86 4.74 2.58 9.53
C ALA A 86 3.20 2.71 9.56
N LYS A 87 2.58 3.46 8.65
CA LYS A 87 1.13 3.58 8.53
C LYS A 87 0.64 2.94 7.24
N PHE A 88 -0.34 2.06 7.36
CA PHE A 88 -0.86 1.28 6.25
C PHE A 88 -2.35 1.51 6.04
N GLU A 89 -2.75 1.56 4.79
CA GLU A 89 -4.13 1.48 4.35
C GLU A 89 -4.42 0.06 3.85
N PHE A 90 -5.65 -0.40 4.03
CA PHE A 90 -6.07 -1.75 3.67
C PHE A 90 -7.35 -1.71 2.83
N LEU A 91 -7.40 -2.48 1.75
CA LEU A 91 -8.64 -2.60 0.95
C LEU A 91 -9.84 -3.01 1.80
N LYS A 92 -9.64 -3.95 2.72
CA LYS A 92 -10.67 -4.44 3.67
C LYS A 92 -11.26 -3.38 4.61
N ASN A 93 -10.65 -2.20 4.70
CA ASN A 93 -11.22 -1.09 5.47
C ASN A 93 -12.43 -0.47 4.76
N TRP A 94 -12.55 -0.67 3.44
CA TRP A 94 -13.54 -0.03 2.58
C TRP A 94 -14.47 -1.02 1.91
N THR A 95 -14.03 -2.27 1.74
CA THR A 95 -14.79 -3.32 1.05
C THR A 95 -14.89 -4.57 1.92
N VAL A 96 -15.86 -5.43 1.59
CA VAL A 96 -16.03 -6.74 2.25
C VAL A 96 -16.32 -7.77 1.18
N GLU A 97 -15.51 -8.82 1.11
CA GLU A 97 -15.79 -9.94 0.23
C GLU A 97 -17.17 -10.55 0.55
N ARG A 98 -18.02 -10.75 -0.46
CA ARG A 98 -19.44 -11.11 -0.31
C ARG A 98 -19.67 -12.37 0.53
N SER A 99 -18.79 -13.35 0.48
CA SER A 99 -18.87 -14.60 1.22
C SER A 99 -18.11 -14.59 2.56
N ALA A 100 -17.39 -13.52 2.87
CA ALA A 100 -16.59 -13.45 4.07
C ALA A 100 -17.48 -13.36 5.31
N ARG A 101 -17.25 -14.24 6.31
CA ARG A 101 -17.86 -14.10 7.62
C ARG A 101 -17.43 -12.77 8.23
N LEU A 102 -18.36 -11.85 8.37
CA LEU A 102 -18.16 -10.60 9.06
C LEU A 102 -17.81 -10.91 10.52
N ARG A 103 -16.56 -10.78 10.88
CA ARG A 103 -16.19 -10.78 12.30
C ARG A 103 -16.86 -9.56 12.94
N LYS A 104 -17.55 -9.77 14.08
CA LYS A 104 -18.25 -8.73 14.85
C LYS A 104 -17.29 -7.68 15.46
N PHE A 105 -16.33 -7.18 14.72
CA PHE A 105 -15.34 -6.25 15.25
C PHE A 105 -15.49 -4.88 14.64
N LYS A 106 -15.76 -3.92 15.50
CA LYS A 106 -15.86 -2.47 15.28
C LYS A 106 -16.88 -2.13 14.19
N SER A 107 -17.59 -1.05 14.39
CA SER A 107 -18.51 -0.47 13.41
C SER A 107 -18.04 -0.81 12.00
N GLN A 108 -18.81 -1.66 11.30
CA GLN A 108 -18.53 -2.04 9.92
C GLN A 108 -18.07 -0.77 9.21
N PRO A 109 -16.90 -0.75 8.60
CA PRO A 109 -16.53 0.40 7.82
C PRO A 109 -17.68 0.65 6.85
N ASN A 110 -18.08 1.88 6.71
CA ASN A 110 -19.05 2.24 5.68
C ASN A 110 -18.48 1.71 4.38
N ARG A 111 -19.11 0.69 3.82
CA ARG A 111 -18.65 0.08 2.58
C ARG A 111 -18.61 1.15 1.50
N HIS A 112 -17.50 1.20 0.79
CA HIS A 112 -17.24 2.20 -0.23
C HIS A 112 -16.95 1.55 -1.57
N VAL A 113 -17.27 2.26 -2.64
CA VAL A 113 -16.63 2.03 -3.94
C VAL A 113 -15.17 2.43 -3.79
N VAL A 114 -14.25 1.64 -4.34
CA VAL A 114 -12.81 1.94 -4.30
C VAL A 114 -12.29 2.05 -5.72
N VAL A 115 -11.72 3.20 -6.05
CA VAL A 115 -11.01 3.43 -7.32
C VAL A 115 -9.51 3.41 -7.04
N VAL A 116 -8.81 2.55 -7.74
CA VAL A 116 -7.35 2.35 -7.59
C VAL A 116 -6.69 2.53 -8.96
N SER A 117 -5.74 3.45 -9.08
CA SER A 117 -4.90 3.58 -10.27
C SER A 117 -3.44 3.36 -9.92
N PHE A 118 -2.81 2.38 -10.59
CA PHE A 118 -1.37 2.12 -10.51
C PHE A 118 -0.62 3.04 -11.45
N PHE A 119 0.37 3.72 -10.92
CA PHE A 119 1.20 4.67 -11.66
C PHE A 119 2.66 4.63 -11.20
N ALA A 120 3.52 5.27 -11.99
CA ALA A 120 4.88 5.62 -11.59
C ALA A 120 5.21 7.04 -12.04
N THR A 121 6.14 7.71 -11.38
CA THR A 121 6.49 9.10 -11.69
C THR A 121 7.18 9.25 -13.06
N TRP A 122 7.80 8.20 -13.57
CA TRP A 122 8.39 8.14 -14.92
C TRP A 122 7.36 7.82 -16.02
N CYS A 123 6.14 7.41 -15.67
CA CYS A 123 5.11 6.99 -16.61
C CYS A 123 4.44 8.19 -17.28
N LYS A 124 4.83 8.50 -18.53
CA LYS A 124 4.26 9.63 -19.29
C LYS A 124 2.74 9.53 -19.51
N PRO A 125 2.16 8.37 -19.91
CA PRO A 125 0.70 8.25 -20.03
C PRO A 125 -0.03 8.46 -18.69
N CYS A 126 0.56 8.02 -17.57
CA CYS A 126 -0.01 8.26 -16.25
C CYS A 126 -0.14 9.77 -15.95
N MET A 127 0.84 10.57 -16.36
CA MET A 127 0.80 12.02 -16.14
C MET A 127 -0.34 12.71 -16.92
N LYS A 128 -0.87 12.08 -17.96
CA LYS A 128 -2.05 12.58 -18.72
C LYS A 128 -3.36 12.12 -18.05
N GLU A 129 -3.39 10.94 -17.45
CA GLU A 129 -4.54 10.40 -16.70
C GLU A 129 -4.80 11.16 -15.39
N LEU A 130 -3.72 11.47 -14.65
CA LEU A 130 -3.81 11.99 -13.29
C LEU A 130 -4.69 13.26 -13.11
N PRO A 131 -4.66 14.27 -13.99
CA PRO A 131 -5.56 15.43 -13.90
C PRO A 131 -7.04 15.04 -13.98
N LEU A 132 -7.39 14.08 -14.84
CA LEU A 132 -8.77 13.61 -15.00
C LEU A 132 -9.22 12.84 -13.75
N LEU A 133 -8.34 12.01 -13.18
CA LEU A 133 -8.61 11.35 -11.90
C LEU A 133 -8.77 12.35 -10.77
N GLN A 134 -7.98 13.42 -10.76
CA GLN A 134 -8.12 14.49 -9.75
C GLN A 134 -9.46 15.20 -9.87
N ASN A 135 -9.97 15.46 -11.07
CA ASN A 135 -11.30 16.00 -11.29
C ASN A 135 -12.39 15.08 -10.73
N LEU A 136 -12.30 13.78 -11.03
CA LEU A 136 -13.23 12.78 -10.50
C LEU A 136 -13.15 12.69 -8.98
N TYR A 137 -11.96 12.70 -8.41
CA TYR A 137 -11.75 12.72 -6.96
C TYR A 137 -12.46 13.89 -6.29
N GLN A 138 -12.38 15.09 -6.90
CA GLN A 138 -13.08 16.26 -6.41
C GLN A 138 -14.59 16.19 -6.64
N LYS A 139 -15.04 15.68 -7.81
CA LYS A 139 -16.47 15.50 -8.13
C LYS A 139 -17.19 14.62 -7.09
N TYR A 140 -16.52 13.57 -6.59
CA TYR A 140 -17.10 12.62 -5.66
C TYR A 140 -16.68 12.86 -4.20
N ASP A 141 -16.18 14.06 -3.88
CA ASP A 141 -15.84 14.40 -2.50
C ASP A 141 -17.08 14.33 -1.58
N GLY A 142 -16.88 13.79 -0.38
CA GLY A 142 -17.97 13.56 0.59
C GLY A 142 -18.88 12.37 0.27
N GLN A 143 -18.74 11.71 -0.88
CA GLN A 143 -19.50 10.51 -1.24
C GLN A 143 -18.78 9.23 -0.78
N ARG A 144 -19.49 8.08 -0.82
CA ARG A 144 -18.91 6.79 -0.42
C ARG A 144 -18.03 6.17 -1.50
N VAL A 145 -17.08 6.94 -1.98
CA VAL A 145 -16.04 6.51 -2.91
C VAL A 145 -14.67 6.80 -2.30
N LYS A 146 -13.77 5.84 -2.38
CA LYS A 146 -12.36 5.99 -2.00
C LYS A 146 -11.49 5.95 -3.23
N TRP A 147 -10.62 6.92 -3.34
CA TRP A 147 -9.70 7.08 -4.46
C TRP A 147 -8.28 6.90 -3.97
N PHE A 148 -7.53 6.04 -4.63
CA PHE A 148 -6.14 5.80 -4.29
C PHE A 148 -5.26 5.76 -5.54
N LEU A 149 -4.14 6.46 -5.47
CA LEU A 149 -3.04 6.30 -6.41
C LEU A 149 -2.04 5.31 -5.80
N VAL A 150 -1.76 4.22 -6.49
CA VAL A 150 -0.76 3.23 -6.06
C VAL A 150 0.54 3.50 -6.80
N ASP A 151 1.51 4.04 -6.07
CA ASP A 151 2.84 4.35 -6.58
C ASP A 151 3.74 3.12 -6.59
N ILE A 152 4.22 2.76 -7.77
CA ILE A 152 5.18 1.67 -7.97
C ILE A 152 6.58 2.17 -8.35
N THR A 153 6.85 3.47 -8.23
CA THR A 153 8.12 4.07 -8.63
C THR A 153 9.31 3.38 -7.95
N GLU A 154 9.23 3.19 -6.63
CA GLU A 154 10.31 2.55 -5.88
C GLU A 154 10.51 1.08 -6.28
N ALA A 155 9.44 0.35 -6.58
CA ALA A 155 9.50 -1.04 -7.04
C ALA A 155 10.18 -1.19 -8.42
N THR A 156 10.31 -0.10 -9.17
CA THR A 156 10.92 -0.08 -10.51
C THR A 156 12.25 0.65 -10.55
N ARG A 157 12.68 1.26 -9.46
CA ARG A 157 13.89 2.09 -9.39
C ARG A 157 15.18 1.34 -9.73
N THR A 158 15.22 0.04 -9.48
CA THR A 158 16.36 -0.82 -9.82
C THR A 158 16.40 -1.22 -11.30
N SER A 159 15.36 -0.89 -12.07
CA SER A 159 15.34 -1.17 -13.51
C SER A 159 16.10 -0.08 -14.28
N PRO A 160 16.87 -0.44 -15.33
CA PRO A 160 17.64 0.51 -16.10
C PRO A 160 16.78 1.68 -16.63
N GLY A 161 17.24 2.91 -16.40
CA GLY A 161 16.60 4.15 -16.87
C GLY A 161 15.52 4.72 -15.91
N PHE A 162 15.29 4.13 -14.74
CA PHE A 162 14.33 4.62 -13.75
C PHE A 162 14.96 5.00 -12.41
N GLU A 163 16.28 4.94 -12.30
CA GLU A 163 17.04 5.16 -11.07
C GLU A 163 16.78 6.55 -10.47
N ASP A 164 16.73 7.58 -11.32
CA ASP A 164 16.55 8.98 -10.92
C ASP A 164 15.09 9.44 -10.90
N SER A 165 14.14 8.50 -10.89
CA SER A 165 12.71 8.83 -10.87
C SER A 165 12.37 9.65 -9.63
N PRO A 166 11.59 10.74 -9.75
CA PRO A 166 11.26 11.58 -8.60
C PRO A 166 10.37 10.83 -7.59
N VAL A 167 10.47 11.21 -6.33
CA VAL A 167 9.58 10.72 -5.26
C VAL A 167 8.15 11.22 -5.52
N ALA A 168 7.17 10.31 -5.48
CA ALA A 168 5.81 10.59 -5.95
C ALA A 168 5.11 11.73 -5.21
N ALA A 169 5.11 11.73 -3.88
CA ALA A 169 4.32 12.69 -3.10
C ALA A 169 4.69 14.16 -3.40
N PRO A 170 5.95 14.62 -3.29
CA PRO A 170 6.31 15.99 -3.62
C PRO A 170 6.20 16.28 -5.13
N PHE A 171 6.38 15.28 -5.98
CA PHE A 171 6.24 15.44 -7.43
C PHE A 171 4.79 15.70 -7.83
N LEU A 172 3.84 14.93 -7.32
CA LEU A 172 2.42 15.08 -7.62
C LEU A 172 1.82 16.33 -6.97
N ALA A 173 2.24 16.69 -5.75
CA ALA A 173 1.81 17.92 -5.10
C ALA A 173 2.13 19.16 -5.96
N LYS A 174 3.31 19.22 -6.60
CA LYS A 174 3.67 20.30 -7.54
C LYS A 174 2.76 20.36 -8.78
N LYS A 175 2.08 19.26 -9.10
CA LYS A 175 1.12 19.16 -10.21
C LYS A 175 -0.33 19.40 -9.79
N GLY A 176 -0.58 19.75 -8.54
CA GLY A 176 -1.93 19.97 -8.00
C GLY A 176 -2.71 18.69 -7.73
N ILE A 177 -2.07 17.54 -7.72
CA ILE A 177 -2.70 16.25 -7.38
C ILE A 177 -2.73 16.10 -5.86
N THR A 178 -3.94 15.98 -5.30
CA THR A 178 -4.19 15.87 -3.85
C THR A 178 -4.78 14.53 -3.44
N MET A 179 -4.97 13.63 -4.40
CA MET A 179 -5.43 12.27 -4.14
C MET A 179 -4.48 11.53 -3.19
N PRO A 180 -5.02 10.67 -2.30
CA PRO A 180 -4.21 9.81 -1.45
C PRO A 180 -3.28 8.90 -2.26
N ILE A 181 -1.99 8.89 -1.90
CA ILE A 181 -0.95 8.06 -2.51
C ILE A 181 -0.63 6.90 -1.56
N LEU A 182 -0.65 5.69 -2.09
CA LEU A 182 -0.24 4.47 -1.41
C LEU A 182 1.01 3.93 -2.08
N ASN A 183 2.03 3.58 -1.30
CA ASN A 183 3.33 3.16 -1.82
C ASN A 183 3.40 1.63 -1.88
N ASP A 184 3.58 1.08 -3.06
CA ASP A 184 3.86 -0.33 -3.31
C ASP A 184 5.35 -0.53 -3.62
N ASN A 185 6.20 -0.19 -2.64
CA ASN A 185 7.66 -0.17 -2.79
C ASN A 185 8.27 -1.53 -3.19
N ARG A 186 7.54 -2.62 -2.99
CA ARG A 186 7.97 -3.98 -3.33
C ARG A 186 7.26 -4.56 -4.55
N GLY A 187 6.34 -3.83 -5.16
CA GLY A 187 5.57 -4.27 -6.31
C GLY A 187 4.57 -5.41 -6.03
N VAL A 188 4.26 -5.70 -4.76
CA VAL A 188 3.39 -6.82 -4.38
C VAL A 188 1.96 -6.63 -4.87
N ALA A 189 1.41 -5.43 -4.71
CA ALA A 189 0.07 -5.13 -5.23
C ALA A 189 0.10 -5.06 -6.76
N LYS A 190 1.12 -4.44 -7.35
CA LYS A 190 1.36 -4.43 -8.79
C LYS A 190 1.28 -5.83 -9.40
N GLU A 191 1.99 -6.80 -8.83
CA GLU A 191 2.00 -8.19 -9.33
C GLU A 191 0.61 -8.85 -9.18
N ARG A 192 -0.03 -8.71 -8.01
CA ARG A 192 -1.37 -9.28 -7.75
C ARG A 192 -2.46 -8.71 -8.64
N TYR A 193 -2.34 -7.47 -9.07
CA TYR A 193 -3.28 -6.80 -9.97
C TYR A 193 -2.91 -6.93 -11.44
N GLY A 194 -1.81 -7.61 -11.76
CA GLY A 194 -1.31 -7.72 -13.13
C GLY A 194 -1.01 -6.35 -13.75
N ALA A 195 -0.57 -5.38 -12.95
CA ALA A 195 -0.31 -4.01 -13.40
C ALA A 195 1.08 -3.88 -14.06
N LYS A 196 1.35 -4.74 -15.05
CA LYS A 196 2.60 -4.71 -15.83
C LYS A 196 2.65 -3.52 -16.79
N THR A 197 1.50 -3.08 -17.30
CA THR A 197 1.37 -1.88 -18.15
C THR A 197 0.73 -0.77 -17.33
N LEU A 198 1.31 0.44 -17.41
CA LEU A 198 0.81 1.63 -16.72
C LEU A 198 0.26 2.69 -17.70
N PRO A 199 -0.73 3.47 -17.27
CA PRO A 199 -1.50 3.32 -16.03
C PRO A 199 -2.37 2.07 -16.05
N ARG A 200 -2.77 1.60 -14.87
CA ARG A 200 -3.70 0.49 -14.73
C ARG A 200 -4.73 0.84 -13.68
N LEU A 201 -6.00 0.98 -14.07
CA LEU A 201 -7.08 1.41 -13.19
C LEU A 201 -8.08 0.30 -12.94
N PHE A 202 -8.61 0.27 -11.72
CA PHE A 202 -9.68 -0.61 -11.29
C PHE A 202 -10.73 0.17 -10.51
N VAL A 203 -12.00 -0.09 -10.81
CA VAL A 203 -13.14 0.30 -9.96
C VAL A 203 -13.63 -0.97 -9.27
N ILE A 204 -13.67 -0.95 -7.95
CA ILE A 204 -13.97 -2.08 -7.08
C ILE A 204 -15.22 -1.72 -6.28
N ASP A 205 -16.20 -2.60 -6.25
CA ASP A 205 -17.42 -2.37 -5.49
C ASP A 205 -17.25 -2.63 -3.97
N LYS A 206 -18.28 -2.33 -3.22
CA LYS A 206 -18.35 -2.54 -1.78
C LYS A 206 -18.20 -4.01 -1.35
N PHE A 207 -18.33 -4.96 -2.28
CA PHE A 207 -18.17 -6.40 -2.07
C PHE A 207 -16.82 -6.92 -2.60
N GLN A 208 -15.86 -6.03 -2.82
CA GLN A 208 -14.52 -6.38 -3.29
C GLN A 208 -14.51 -6.99 -4.70
N THR A 209 -15.56 -6.78 -5.49
CA THR A 209 -15.62 -7.23 -6.89
C THR A 209 -15.16 -6.12 -7.82
N ILE A 210 -14.32 -6.45 -8.79
CA ILE A 210 -13.90 -5.53 -9.85
C ILE A 210 -15.09 -5.30 -10.78
N ARG A 211 -15.43 -4.03 -11.01
CA ARG A 211 -16.55 -3.63 -11.88
C ARG A 211 -16.06 -2.97 -13.17
N LEU A 212 -14.91 -2.32 -13.12
CA LEU A 212 -14.25 -1.74 -14.29
C LEU A 212 -12.75 -1.96 -14.19
N THR A 213 -12.12 -2.16 -15.35
CA THR A 213 -10.65 -2.16 -15.46
C THR A 213 -10.24 -1.40 -16.72
N LYS A 214 -9.25 -0.50 -16.60
CA LYS A 214 -8.65 0.19 -17.74
C LYS A 214 -7.15 -0.09 -17.81
N LYS A 215 -6.65 -0.33 -19.03
CA LYS A 215 -5.23 -0.61 -19.30
C LYS A 215 -4.66 0.44 -20.23
N GLY A 216 -3.69 1.20 -19.75
CA GLY A 216 -3.15 2.34 -20.48
C GLY A 216 -4.09 3.54 -20.44
N PHE A 217 -3.66 4.62 -21.04
CA PHE A 217 -4.44 5.83 -21.26
C PHE A 217 -4.43 6.18 -22.74
N HIS A 218 -5.61 6.38 -23.31
CA HIS A 218 -5.79 6.72 -24.71
C HIS A 218 -6.45 8.09 -24.84
N GLU A 219 -5.81 8.97 -25.59
CA GLU A 219 -6.38 10.29 -25.85
C GLU A 219 -7.64 10.17 -26.71
N GLY A 220 -8.67 10.91 -26.35
CA GLY A 220 -9.94 10.95 -27.08
C GLY A 220 -10.98 9.94 -26.60
N GLU A 221 -10.68 9.06 -25.65
CA GLU A 221 -11.70 8.26 -24.96
C GLU A 221 -12.43 9.09 -23.89
N ASP A 222 -13.69 8.78 -23.64
CA ASP A 222 -14.48 9.41 -22.56
C ASP A 222 -14.11 8.79 -21.20
N PHE A 223 -12.85 9.01 -20.79
CA PHE A 223 -12.30 8.44 -19.57
C PHE A 223 -13.10 8.79 -18.31
N GLU A 224 -13.46 10.08 -18.17
CA GLU A 224 -14.20 10.54 -16.99
C GLU A 224 -15.65 10.07 -17.00
N GLY A 225 -16.31 10.05 -18.17
CA GLY A 225 -17.68 9.56 -18.31
C GLY A 225 -17.82 8.07 -18.03
N GLU A 226 -16.92 7.24 -18.55
CA GLU A 226 -16.95 5.79 -18.30
C GLU A 226 -16.78 5.46 -16.80
N ILE A 227 -15.83 6.10 -16.12
CA ILE A 227 -15.61 5.87 -14.69
C ILE A 227 -16.80 6.42 -13.88
N SER A 228 -17.30 7.62 -14.23
CA SER A 228 -18.45 8.22 -13.58
C SER A 228 -19.69 7.31 -13.66
N THR A 229 -19.98 6.77 -14.82
CA THR A 229 -21.11 5.88 -15.03
C THR A 229 -21.06 4.71 -14.05
N VAL A 230 -19.93 4.00 -14.01
CA VAL A 230 -19.78 2.84 -13.11
C VAL A 230 -19.83 3.25 -11.64
N VAL A 231 -19.19 4.36 -11.26
CA VAL A 231 -19.23 4.84 -9.87
C VAL A 231 -20.65 5.22 -9.45
N GLU A 232 -21.41 5.91 -10.29
CA GLU A 232 -22.78 6.33 -10.02
C GLU A 232 -23.73 5.13 -9.91
N GLU A 233 -23.59 4.12 -10.78
CA GLU A 233 -24.32 2.85 -10.68
C GLU A 233 -24.06 2.16 -9.33
N LEU A 234 -22.78 2.08 -8.92
CA LEU A 234 -22.39 1.43 -7.68
C LEU A 234 -22.84 2.20 -6.42
N LEU A 235 -22.90 3.53 -6.49
CA LEU A 235 -23.42 4.35 -5.40
C LEU A 235 -24.94 4.20 -5.28
N ALA A 236 -25.65 3.96 -6.38
CA ALA A 236 -27.10 3.72 -6.40
C ALA A 236 -27.50 2.31 -5.96
N GLU A 237 -26.58 1.33 -5.98
CA GLU A 237 -26.85 -0.03 -5.49
C GLU A 237 -27.21 -0.01 -4.00
N ALA A 238 -28.36 -0.60 -3.65
CA ALA A 238 -28.80 -0.69 -2.27
C ALA A 238 -27.76 -1.39 -1.36
N GLU A 239 -27.73 -1.01 -0.09
CA GLU A 239 -27.01 -1.76 0.93
C GLU A 239 -27.84 -3.01 1.28
N GLU A 240 -27.37 -4.17 0.89
CA GLU A 240 -27.88 -5.46 1.34
C GLU A 240 -27.25 -5.87 2.67
#